data_a9c1bbcf27a7bb6b193d4e53abc85b43
#
_entry.id   a9c1bbcf27a7bb6b193d4e53abc85b43
#
_cell.length_a   1.000
_cell.length_b   1.000
_cell.length_c   1.000
_cell.angle_alpha   90.00
_cell.angle_beta   90.00
_cell.angle_gamma   90.00
#
_symmetry.space_group_name_H-M   'P 1'
#
loop_
_entity.id
_entity.type
_entity.pdbx_description
1 polymer ?
#
loop_
_entity_poly.entity_id
_entity_poly.type
_entity_poly.pdbx_seq_one_letter_code
_entity_poly.pdbx_strand_id
1 'polypeptide(L)'
;MSILRTIAMFVYLFGYMIVHYGVLRRAERALAAGDMGTVEQIINKHIPHWSRGILKVTGAQLVVEGQENIPKDGPCVFVGNHRSYYDIPLLLVALDAPHGILAKEELEKIPLLNRWMKLLGCVFVKRDDIRASVKALNDATAIVESGKSFVIFPEGTRYKGEEGGAGEFKAGAFRIAIKTGAPVVPVAISGARGLFEAHGNRATPCSIHIRILPPIRTVGMSKAEQKQLPEAVRQTILAQL
;
A
#
# COMPACT_ATOMS: atom_id res chain seq x y z
N MET A 1 -13.22 20.11 -17.22
CA MET A 1 -11.80 19.88 -16.81
C MET A 1 -11.59 18.54 -16.12
N SER A 2 -12.46 18.07 -15.23
CA SER A 2 -12.27 16.78 -14.51
C SER A 2 -12.30 15.53 -15.41
N ILE A 3 -13.16 15.49 -16.44
CA ILE A 3 -13.23 14.35 -17.39
C ILE A 3 -11.92 14.24 -18.19
N LEU A 4 -11.41 15.33 -18.75
CA LEU A 4 -10.14 15.34 -19.50
C LEU A 4 -8.96 14.89 -18.60
N ARG A 5 -8.96 15.31 -17.33
CA ARG A 5 -7.95 14.88 -16.36
C ARG A 5 -8.06 13.39 -16.05
N THR A 6 -9.29 12.87 -15.95
CA THR A 6 -9.52 11.43 -15.75
C THR A 6 -9.01 10.61 -16.94
N ILE A 7 -9.29 11.05 -18.16
CA ILE A 7 -8.76 10.41 -19.38
C ILE A 7 -7.23 10.47 -19.38
N ALA A 8 -6.64 11.65 -19.14
CA ALA A 8 -5.19 11.82 -19.09
C ALA A 8 -4.54 10.92 -18.03
N MET A 9 -5.18 10.76 -16.88
CA MET A 9 -4.71 9.85 -15.83
C MET A 9 -4.67 8.39 -16.31
N PHE A 10 -5.76 7.89 -16.92
CA PHE A 10 -5.77 6.51 -17.43
C PHE A 10 -4.77 6.31 -18.58
N VAL A 11 -4.66 7.29 -19.49
CA VAL A 11 -3.65 7.27 -20.55
C VAL A 11 -2.25 7.23 -19.96
N TYR A 12 -1.96 8.04 -18.93
CA TYR A 12 -0.67 8.00 -18.24
C TYR A 12 -0.44 6.66 -17.55
N LEU A 13 -1.42 6.17 -16.78
CA LEU A 13 -1.34 4.93 -16.00
C LEU A 13 -0.95 3.74 -16.88
N PHE A 14 -1.67 3.52 -17.97
CA PHE A 14 -1.42 2.38 -18.87
C PHE A 14 -0.29 2.69 -19.87
N GLY A 15 -0.20 3.90 -20.38
CA GLY A 15 0.83 4.34 -21.31
C GLY A 15 2.23 4.21 -20.71
N TYR A 16 2.41 4.58 -19.43
CA TYR A 16 3.67 4.37 -18.72
C TYR A 16 4.10 2.90 -18.73
N MET A 17 3.18 1.99 -18.41
CA MET A 17 3.47 0.55 -18.37
C MET A 17 3.81 -0.02 -19.75
N ILE A 18 3.16 0.50 -20.82
CA ILE A 18 3.45 0.09 -22.19
C ILE A 18 4.84 0.60 -22.62
N VAL A 19 5.12 1.88 -22.40
CA VAL A 19 6.42 2.49 -22.74
C VAL A 19 7.58 1.80 -22.00
N HIS A 20 7.36 1.42 -20.73
CA HIS A 20 8.38 0.75 -19.93
C HIS A 20 8.30 -0.78 -19.97
N TYR A 21 7.65 -1.36 -20.99
CA TYR A 21 7.56 -2.83 -21.15
C TYR A 21 8.93 -3.49 -21.22
N GLY A 22 9.90 -2.90 -21.90
CA GLY A 22 11.28 -3.40 -21.98
C GLY A 22 11.97 -3.44 -20.60
N VAL A 23 11.71 -2.44 -19.76
CA VAL A 23 12.21 -2.40 -18.37
C VAL A 23 11.57 -3.50 -17.54
N LEU A 24 10.25 -3.69 -17.64
CA LEU A 24 9.53 -4.79 -16.99
C LEU A 24 10.15 -6.14 -17.35
N ARG A 25 10.38 -6.40 -18.64
CA ARG A 25 11.02 -7.64 -19.13
C ARG A 25 12.43 -7.83 -18.59
N ARG A 26 13.20 -6.73 -18.45
CA ARG A 26 14.52 -6.77 -17.83
C ARG A 26 14.43 -7.16 -16.34
N ALA A 27 13.50 -6.57 -15.58
CA ALA A 27 13.30 -6.90 -14.19
C ALA A 27 12.89 -8.38 -13.99
N GLU A 28 12.00 -8.91 -14.84
CA GLU A 28 11.59 -10.31 -14.78
C GLU A 28 12.74 -11.29 -15.09
N ARG A 29 13.60 -10.94 -16.06
CA ARG A 29 14.80 -11.77 -16.35
C ARG A 29 15.79 -11.74 -15.20
N ALA A 30 16.00 -10.55 -14.59
CA ALA A 30 16.84 -10.41 -13.40
C ALA A 30 16.30 -11.25 -12.23
N LEU A 31 14.99 -11.20 -11.98
CA LEU A 31 14.33 -12.03 -10.95
C LEU A 31 14.54 -13.53 -11.22
N ALA A 32 14.34 -13.98 -12.47
CA ALA A 32 14.54 -15.37 -12.86
C ALA A 32 16.01 -15.83 -12.73
N ALA A 33 16.96 -14.91 -12.85
CA ALA A 33 18.39 -15.14 -12.66
C ALA A 33 18.85 -15.00 -11.18
N GLY A 34 17.96 -14.64 -10.26
CA GLY A 34 18.28 -14.38 -8.85
C GLY A 34 19.00 -13.04 -8.60
N ASP A 35 19.09 -12.16 -9.62
CA ASP A 35 19.69 -10.83 -9.49
C ASP A 35 18.71 -9.84 -8.85
N MET A 36 18.57 -9.96 -7.53
CA MET A 36 17.69 -9.10 -6.73
C MET A 36 18.14 -7.64 -6.74
N GLY A 37 19.43 -7.36 -6.88
CA GLY A 37 19.96 -6.00 -6.94
C GLY A 37 19.41 -5.22 -8.14
N THR A 38 19.43 -5.83 -9.32
CA THR A 38 18.82 -5.23 -10.53
C THR A 38 17.31 -5.06 -10.38
N VAL A 39 16.61 -6.03 -9.78
CA VAL A 39 15.16 -5.95 -9.52
C VAL A 39 14.84 -4.76 -8.63
N GLU A 40 15.53 -4.62 -7.51
CA GLU A 40 15.32 -3.52 -6.55
C GLU A 40 15.64 -2.15 -7.14
N GLN A 41 16.72 -2.01 -7.90
CA GLN A 41 17.04 -0.78 -8.62
C GLN A 41 15.91 -0.35 -9.56
N ILE A 42 15.36 -1.30 -10.33
CA ILE A 42 14.25 -1.02 -11.26
C ILE A 42 13.00 -0.63 -10.49
N ILE A 43 12.63 -1.37 -9.45
CA ILE A 43 11.45 -1.09 -8.61
C ILE A 43 11.57 0.29 -7.98
N ASN A 44 12.68 0.59 -7.29
CA ASN A 44 12.89 1.84 -6.58
C ASN A 44 12.93 3.06 -7.51
N LYS A 45 13.30 2.88 -8.76
CA LYS A 45 13.27 3.95 -9.77
C LYS A 45 11.89 4.12 -10.39
N HIS A 46 11.28 3.04 -10.88
CA HIS A 46 10.12 3.11 -11.77
C HIS A 46 8.79 3.20 -11.04
N ILE A 47 8.62 2.52 -9.89
CA ILE A 47 7.37 2.52 -9.14
C ILE A 47 7.06 3.91 -8.56
N PRO A 48 7.98 4.59 -7.83
CA PRO A 48 7.71 5.93 -7.33
C PRO A 48 7.56 6.96 -8.46
N HIS A 49 8.30 6.81 -9.57
CA HIS A 49 8.17 7.70 -10.72
C HIS A 49 6.78 7.60 -11.36
N TRP A 50 6.28 6.38 -11.57
CA TRP A 50 4.92 6.12 -12.06
C TRP A 50 3.87 6.71 -11.12
N SER A 51 3.99 6.48 -9.82
CA SER A 51 3.07 7.01 -8.82
C SER A 51 3.06 8.53 -8.77
N ARG A 52 4.24 9.18 -8.76
CA ARG A 52 4.34 10.65 -8.81
C ARG A 52 3.69 11.22 -10.07
N GLY A 53 3.83 10.54 -11.21
CA GLY A 53 3.17 10.96 -12.45
C GLY A 53 1.66 10.89 -12.37
N ILE A 54 1.08 9.86 -11.76
CA ILE A 54 -0.36 9.77 -11.49
C ILE A 54 -0.79 10.96 -10.62
N LEU A 55 -0.10 11.22 -9.50
CA LEU A 55 -0.43 12.32 -8.60
C LEU A 55 -0.34 13.68 -9.31
N LYS A 56 0.68 13.87 -10.16
CA LYS A 56 0.83 15.11 -10.95
C LYS A 56 -0.32 15.31 -11.94
N VAL A 57 -0.70 14.28 -12.67
CA VAL A 57 -1.79 14.35 -13.66
C VAL A 57 -3.14 14.59 -12.99
N THR A 58 -3.38 14.00 -11.82
CA THR A 58 -4.61 14.21 -11.05
C THR A 58 -4.64 15.54 -10.30
N GLY A 59 -3.50 16.20 -10.14
CA GLY A 59 -3.37 17.44 -9.40
C GLY A 59 -3.39 17.25 -7.87
N ALA A 60 -2.98 16.07 -7.41
CA ALA A 60 -2.83 15.79 -5.99
C ALA A 60 -1.73 16.63 -5.38
N GLN A 61 -2.03 17.29 -4.25
CA GLN A 61 -1.06 17.98 -3.39
C GLN A 61 -0.81 17.10 -2.17
N LEU A 62 0.32 16.41 -2.16
CA LEU A 62 0.66 15.44 -1.11
C LEU A 62 1.56 16.11 -0.06
N VAL A 63 1.12 16.07 1.19
CA VAL A 63 1.91 16.40 2.39
C VAL A 63 2.19 15.12 3.14
N VAL A 64 3.45 14.87 3.47
CA VAL A 64 3.91 13.69 4.22
C VAL A 64 4.62 14.13 5.48
N GLU A 65 4.19 13.60 6.61
CA GLU A 65 4.75 13.87 7.93
C GLU A 65 5.13 12.55 8.62
N GLY A 66 6.13 12.58 9.50
CA GLY A 66 6.51 11.44 10.33
C GLY A 66 7.35 10.37 9.61
N GLN A 67 8.01 10.68 8.49
CA GLN A 67 8.91 9.73 7.81
C GLN A 67 10.06 9.26 8.72
N GLU A 68 10.45 10.06 9.70
CA GLU A 68 11.42 9.70 10.74
C GLU A 68 10.98 8.53 11.63
N ASN A 69 9.69 8.22 11.67
CA ASN A 69 9.12 7.10 12.42
C ASN A 69 9.30 5.73 11.71
N ILE A 70 9.74 5.73 10.45
CA ILE A 70 10.00 4.49 9.73
C ILE A 70 11.22 3.81 10.33
N PRO A 71 11.10 2.55 10.84
CA PRO A 71 12.22 1.80 11.36
C PRO A 71 13.34 1.63 10.32
N LYS A 72 14.58 1.88 10.73
CA LYS A 72 15.76 1.71 9.86
C LYS A 72 16.42 0.35 10.05
N ASP A 73 16.14 -0.31 11.17
CA ASP A 73 16.76 -1.56 11.57
C ASP A 73 15.77 -2.74 11.35
N GLY A 74 15.60 -3.13 10.11
CA GLY A 74 14.77 -4.28 9.74
C GLY A 74 13.39 -3.93 9.19
N PRO A 75 12.61 -4.97 8.83
CA PRO A 75 11.31 -4.80 8.21
C PRO A 75 10.24 -4.35 9.21
N CYS A 76 9.22 -3.68 8.69
CA CYS A 76 8.02 -3.32 9.44
C CYS A 76 6.75 -3.65 8.65
N VAL A 77 5.61 -3.66 9.33
CA VAL A 77 4.29 -3.77 8.71
C VAL A 77 3.59 -2.42 8.79
N PHE A 78 3.47 -1.75 7.65
CA PHE A 78 2.70 -0.53 7.54
C PHE A 78 1.20 -0.86 7.55
N VAL A 79 0.45 -0.22 8.44
CA VAL A 79 -0.98 -0.42 8.59
C VAL A 79 -1.70 0.90 8.35
N GLY A 80 -2.44 1.00 7.25
CA GLY A 80 -3.16 2.21 6.87
C GLY A 80 -4.68 2.06 6.89
N ASN A 81 -5.40 3.18 7.03
CA ASN A 81 -6.81 3.26 6.70
C ASN A 81 -6.99 3.30 5.18
N HIS A 82 -8.10 2.74 4.67
CA HIS A 82 -8.32 2.60 3.23
C HIS A 82 -9.62 3.27 2.79
N ARG A 83 -9.49 4.34 2.00
CA ARG A 83 -10.64 5.11 1.51
C ARG A 83 -10.67 5.30 0.00
N SER A 84 -9.52 5.17 -0.68
CA SER A 84 -9.39 5.50 -2.09
C SER A 84 -8.54 4.47 -2.84
N TYR A 85 -8.75 4.35 -4.15
CA TYR A 85 -7.80 3.67 -5.04
C TYR A 85 -6.42 4.36 -5.03
N TYR A 86 -6.39 5.66 -4.71
CA TYR A 86 -5.17 6.45 -4.68
C TYR A 86 -4.32 6.23 -3.43
N ASP A 87 -4.84 5.58 -2.38
CA ASP A 87 -4.04 5.25 -1.19
C ASP A 87 -2.78 4.46 -1.58
N ILE A 88 -2.87 3.60 -2.61
CA ILE A 88 -1.73 2.82 -3.09
C ILE A 88 -0.64 3.71 -3.70
N PRO A 89 -0.88 4.47 -4.79
CA PRO A 89 0.16 5.33 -5.37
C PRO A 89 0.64 6.42 -4.40
N LEU A 90 -0.19 6.84 -3.44
CA LEU A 90 0.22 7.78 -2.40
C LEU A 90 1.27 7.16 -1.46
N LEU A 91 1.02 5.94 -0.97
CA LEU A 91 1.97 5.22 -0.12
C LEU A 91 3.26 4.86 -0.86
N LEU A 92 3.19 4.49 -2.14
CA LEU A 92 4.37 4.21 -2.97
C LEU A 92 5.28 5.45 -3.18
N VAL A 93 4.81 6.64 -2.82
CA VAL A 93 5.59 7.89 -2.85
C VAL A 93 5.96 8.35 -1.45
N ALA A 94 5.07 8.13 -0.47
CA ALA A 94 5.22 8.66 0.89
C ALA A 94 6.19 7.85 1.76
N LEU A 95 6.27 6.53 1.53
CA LEU A 95 7.17 5.66 2.28
C LEU A 95 8.60 5.76 1.76
N ASP A 96 9.55 5.27 2.54
CA ASP A 96 11.00 5.25 2.26
C ASP A 96 11.35 4.50 0.98
N ALA A 97 10.60 3.43 0.70
CA ALA A 97 10.73 2.63 -0.51
C ALA A 97 9.35 2.10 -0.95
N PRO A 98 9.18 1.64 -2.20
CA PRO A 98 7.97 0.94 -2.59
C PRO A 98 7.96 -0.47 -1.99
N HIS A 99 6.89 -0.79 -1.27
CA HIS A 99 6.71 -2.07 -0.57
C HIS A 99 5.57 -2.88 -1.19
N GLY A 100 5.64 -4.21 -1.02
CA GLY A 100 4.55 -5.12 -1.36
C GLY A 100 3.28 -4.80 -0.55
N ILE A 101 2.13 -5.04 -1.15
CA ILE A 101 0.82 -4.68 -0.59
C ILE A 101 -0.11 -5.88 -0.71
N LEU A 102 -0.97 -6.09 0.30
CA LEU A 102 -2.06 -7.06 0.20
C LEU A 102 -3.16 -6.50 -0.72
N ALA A 103 -3.24 -7.04 -1.93
CA ALA A 103 -4.05 -6.50 -3.02
C ALA A 103 -5.27 -7.41 -3.33
N LYS A 104 -6.32 -6.84 -3.91
CA LYS A 104 -7.49 -7.59 -4.34
C LYS A 104 -7.16 -8.48 -5.56
N GLU A 105 -7.66 -9.73 -5.58
CA GLU A 105 -7.41 -10.72 -6.64
C GLU A 105 -7.72 -10.20 -8.05
N GLU A 106 -8.75 -9.36 -8.21
CA GLU A 106 -9.13 -8.84 -9.52
C GLU A 106 -8.03 -8.00 -10.19
N LEU A 107 -7.13 -7.40 -9.41
CA LEU A 107 -5.98 -6.67 -9.94
C LEU A 107 -4.98 -7.61 -10.63
N GLU A 108 -4.96 -8.89 -10.26
CA GLU A 108 -4.13 -9.89 -10.93
C GLU A 108 -4.54 -10.12 -12.40
N LYS A 109 -5.78 -9.80 -12.75
CA LYS A 109 -6.31 -9.95 -14.12
C LYS A 109 -5.96 -8.77 -15.04
N ILE A 110 -5.41 -7.67 -14.49
CA ILE A 110 -5.05 -6.49 -15.28
C ILE A 110 -3.64 -6.68 -15.88
N PRO A 111 -3.53 -6.79 -17.23
CA PRO A 111 -2.25 -6.98 -17.88
C PRO A 111 -1.24 -5.88 -17.55
N LEU A 112 0.03 -6.22 -17.50
CA LEU A 112 1.17 -5.39 -17.12
C LEU A 112 1.15 -4.94 -15.66
N LEU A 113 0.01 -4.44 -15.15
CA LEU A 113 -0.11 -4.03 -13.75
C LEU A 113 0.20 -5.21 -12.80
N ASN A 114 -0.40 -6.37 -13.06
CA ASN A 114 -0.17 -7.57 -12.26
C ASN A 114 1.32 -7.98 -12.21
N ARG A 115 2.03 -7.79 -13.32
CA ARG A 115 3.46 -8.15 -13.42
C ARG A 115 4.33 -7.20 -12.60
N TRP A 116 4.07 -5.89 -12.67
CA TRP A 116 4.72 -4.89 -11.81
C TRP A 116 4.41 -5.13 -10.33
N MET A 117 3.15 -5.46 -10.01
CA MET A 117 2.75 -5.79 -8.63
C MET A 117 3.45 -7.05 -8.10
N LYS A 118 3.62 -8.09 -8.94
CA LYS A 118 4.38 -9.30 -8.57
C LYS A 118 5.85 -9.00 -8.30
N LEU A 119 6.48 -8.19 -9.14
CA LEU A 119 7.86 -7.74 -8.93
C LEU A 119 8.02 -6.96 -7.61
N LEU A 120 7.03 -6.12 -7.29
CA LEU A 120 6.99 -5.36 -6.03
C LEU A 120 6.80 -6.25 -4.79
N GLY A 121 6.39 -7.51 -4.97
CA GLY A 121 6.07 -8.41 -3.86
C GLY A 121 4.63 -8.25 -3.35
N CYS A 122 3.70 -7.78 -4.17
CA CYS A 122 2.29 -7.76 -3.81
C CYS A 122 1.72 -9.17 -3.70
N VAL A 123 0.86 -9.38 -2.71
CA VAL A 123 0.12 -10.63 -2.52
C VAL A 123 -1.35 -10.41 -2.88
N PHE A 124 -1.88 -11.25 -3.77
CA PHE A 124 -3.27 -11.15 -4.19
C PHE A 124 -4.17 -12.01 -3.30
N VAL A 125 -5.31 -11.46 -2.89
CA VAL A 125 -6.24 -12.13 -1.97
C VAL A 125 -7.66 -12.12 -2.51
N LYS A 126 -8.28 -13.29 -2.48
CA LYS A 126 -9.73 -13.46 -2.67
C LYS A 126 -10.40 -13.28 -1.32
N ARG A 127 -11.02 -12.13 -1.09
CA ARG A 127 -11.50 -11.69 0.23
C ARG A 127 -12.68 -12.49 0.76
N ASP A 128 -13.45 -13.11 -0.15
CA ASP A 128 -14.64 -13.89 0.19
C ASP A 128 -14.30 -15.38 0.46
N ASP A 129 -13.01 -15.74 0.38
CA ASP A 129 -12.50 -17.09 0.65
C ASP A 129 -11.55 -17.05 1.87
N ILE A 130 -11.98 -17.68 2.96
CA ILE A 130 -11.21 -17.73 4.21
C ILE A 130 -9.86 -18.44 4.00
N ARG A 131 -9.85 -19.55 3.25
CA ARG A 131 -8.61 -20.33 3.00
C ARG A 131 -7.63 -19.52 2.16
N ALA A 132 -8.12 -18.87 1.10
CA ALA A 132 -7.32 -17.99 0.27
C ALA A 132 -6.77 -16.80 1.09
N SER A 133 -7.58 -16.23 1.98
CA SER A 133 -7.15 -15.15 2.88
C SER A 133 -6.05 -15.59 3.84
N VAL A 134 -6.17 -16.78 4.45
CA VAL A 134 -5.12 -17.33 5.32
C VAL A 134 -3.84 -17.59 4.54
N LYS A 135 -3.94 -18.16 3.33
CA LYS A 135 -2.77 -18.36 2.46
C LYS A 135 -2.09 -17.03 2.13
N ALA A 136 -2.84 -16.02 1.71
CA ALA A 136 -2.31 -14.70 1.39
C ALA A 136 -1.59 -14.04 2.58
N LEU A 137 -2.13 -14.19 3.79
CA LEU A 137 -1.47 -13.69 5.00
C LEU A 137 -0.17 -14.45 5.32
N ASN A 138 -0.13 -15.76 5.06
CA ASN A 138 1.11 -16.54 5.20
C ASN A 138 2.16 -16.14 4.16
N ASP A 139 1.75 -15.92 2.91
CA ASP A 139 2.64 -15.45 1.83
C ASP A 139 3.21 -14.05 2.19
N ALA A 140 2.38 -13.13 2.69
CA ALA A 140 2.82 -11.82 3.18
C ALA A 140 3.75 -11.93 4.41
N THR A 141 3.50 -12.90 5.31
CA THR A 141 4.39 -13.17 6.44
C THR A 141 5.78 -13.60 5.97
N ALA A 142 5.86 -14.51 4.99
CA ALA A 142 7.14 -14.95 4.42
C ALA A 142 7.93 -13.78 3.77
N ILE A 143 7.24 -12.80 3.18
CA ILE A 143 7.89 -11.58 2.66
C ILE A 143 8.53 -10.78 3.81
N VAL A 144 7.82 -10.61 4.91
CA VAL A 144 8.37 -9.88 6.07
C VAL A 144 9.51 -10.66 6.73
N GLU A 145 9.40 -12.00 6.85
CA GLU A 145 10.47 -12.89 7.32
C GLU A 145 11.72 -12.81 6.43
N SER A 146 11.57 -12.50 5.13
CA SER A 146 12.70 -12.28 4.21
C SER A 146 13.40 -10.92 4.36
N GLY A 147 12.98 -10.09 5.33
CA GLY A 147 13.57 -8.77 5.60
C GLY A 147 12.93 -7.61 4.82
N LYS A 148 11.76 -7.80 4.18
CA LYS A 148 11.07 -6.76 3.42
C LYS A 148 9.85 -6.24 4.19
N SER A 149 9.69 -4.92 4.24
CA SER A 149 8.48 -4.32 4.80
C SER A 149 7.26 -4.58 3.91
N PHE A 150 6.07 -4.55 4.52
CA PHE A 150 4.83 -4.86 3.83
C PHE A 150 3.70 -3.90 4.23
N VAL A 151 2.83 -3.56 3.29
CA VAL A 151 1.69 -2.66 3.53
C VAL A 151 0.40 -3.46 3.59
N ILE A 152 -0.44 -3.17 4.58
CA ILE A 152 -1.76 -3.79 4.70
C ILE A 152 -2.83 -2.77 5.09
N PHE A 153 -4.01 -2.91 4.51
CA PHE A 153 -5.22 -2.21 4.90
C PHE A 153 -6.13 -3.18 5.63
N PRO A 154 -6.16 -3.17 6.98
CA PRO A 154 -6.84 -4.19 7.77
C PRO A 154 -8.36 -4.17 7.66
N GLU A 155 -8.94 -3.10 7.13
CA GLU A 155 -10.36 -3.01 6.79
C GLU A 155 -10.77 -4.06 5.74
N GLY A 156 -9.84 -4.48 4.89
CA GLY A 156 -10.07 -5.42 3.81
C GLY A 156 -10.94 -4.87 2.67
N THR A 157 -11.43 -3.66 2.78
CA THR A 157 -12.18 -2.93 1.75
C THR A 157 -12.03 -1.43 1.99
N ARG A 158 -12.35 -0.60 0.99
CA ARG A 158 -12.38 0.86 1.16
C ARG A 158 -13.57 1.27 2.01
N TYR A 159 -13.30 2.03 3.07
CA TYR A 159 -14.33 2.60 3.93
C TYR A 159 -15.09 3.69 3.19
N LYS A 160 -16.43 3.60 3.18
CA LYS A 160 -17.33 4.50 2.45
C LYS A 160 -18.14 5.43 3.38
N GLY A 161 -17.92 5.34 4.68
CA GLY A 161 -18.59 6.16 5.67
C GLY A 161 -18.10 7.61 5.69
N GLU A 162 -18.39 8.31 6.79
CA GLU A 162 -18.08 9.73 6.98
C GLU A 162 -16.59 10.05 6.81
N GLU A 163 -16.27 11.27 6.41
CA GLU A 163 -14.88 11.74 6.33
C GLU A 163 -14.26 11.74 7.72
N GLY A 164 -12.97 11.46 7.82
CA GLY A 164 -12.30 11.26 9.11
C GLY A 164 -12.58 9.93 9.80
N GLY A 165 -13.37 9.03 9.18
CA GLY A 165 -13.65 7.70 9.71
C GLY A 165 -12.80 6.59 9.06
N ALA A 166 -12.69 5.46 9.77
CA ALA A 166 -12.12 4.21 9.28
C ALA A 166 -13.01 3.03 9.68
N GLY A 167 -13.02 1.99 8.85
CA GLY A 167 -13.75 0.75 9.14
C GLY A 167 -13.15 -0.03 10.31
N GLU A 168 -13.72 -1.18 10.59
CA GLU A 168 -13.19 -2.12 11.57
C GLU A 168 -11.86 -2.72 11.08
N PHE A 169 -10.86 -2.79 11.94
CA PHE A 169 -9.57 -3.40 11.64
C PHE A 169 -9.58 -4.89 12.01
N LYS A 170 -9.51 -5.74 10.99
CA LYS A 170 -9.54 -7.20 11.15
C LYS A 170 -8.28 -7.71 11.83
N ALA A 171 -8.41 -8.43 12.93
CA ALA A 171 -7.30 -8.98 13.70
C ALA A 171 -6.36 -9.89 12.88
N GLY A 172 -6.90 -10.57 11.86
CA GLY A 172 -6.11 -11.42 10.97
C GLY A 172 -4.95 -10.69 10.27
N ALA A 173 -5.12 -9.40 9.95
CA ALA A 173 -4.11 -8.56 9.31
C ALA A 173 -2.85 -8.40 10.19
N PHE A 174 -3.02 -8.31 11.49
CA PHE A 174 -1.94 -8.08 12.45
C PHE A 174 -1.11 -9.34 12.74
N ARG A 175 -1.59 -10.53 12.32
CA ARG A 175 -0.83 -11.79 12.47
C ARG A 175 0.51 -11.76 11.76
N ILE A 176 0.65 -10.99 10.67
CA ILE A 176 1.91 -10.80 9.96
C ILE A 176 2.95 -10.23 10.93
N ALA A 177 2.65 -9.09 11.54
CA ALA A 177 3.55 -8.41 12.47
C ALA A 177 3.81 -9.24 13.74
N ILE A 178 2.76 -9.80 14.33
CA ILE A 178 2.87 -10.62 15.57
C ILE A 178 3.75 -11.85 15.34
N LYS A 179 3.57 -12.55 14.21
CA LYS A 179 4.31 -13.79 13.92
C LYS A 179 5.78 -13.52 13.61
N THR A 180 6.08 -12.42 12.91
CA THR A 180 7.45 -12.06 12.52
C THR A 180 8.19 -11.26 13.59
N GLY A 181 7.47 -10.70 14.57
CA GLY A 181 8.03 -9.73 15.52
C GLY A 181 8.29 -8.35 14.92
N ALA A 182 7.94 -8.13 13.66
CA ALA A 182 8.11 -6.84 13.01
C ALA A 182 7.20 -5.77 13.66
N PRO A 183 7.68 -4.54 13.87
CA PRO A 183 6.85 -3.48 14.41
C PRO A 183 5.71 -3.13 13.44
N VAL A 184 4.56 -2.74 13.98
CA VAL A 184 3.46 -2.13 13.24
C VAL A 184 3.70 -0.63 13.16
N VAL A 185 3.72 -0.08 11.94
CA VAL A 185 3.80 1.37 11.70
C VAL A 185 2.42 1.85 11.22
N PRO A 186 1.66 2.54 12.08
CA PRO A 186 0.37 3.08 11.67
C PRO A 186 0.56 4.23 10.69
N VAL A 187 -0.29 4.29 9.66
CA VAL A 187 -0.27 5.36 8.64
C VAL A 187 -1.67 5.93 8.47
N ALA A 188 -1.85 7.18 8.83
CA ALA A 188 -3.11 7.90 8.64
C ALA A 188 -3.12 8.60 7.27
N ILE A 189 -4.16 8.32 6.46
CA ILE A 189 -4.34 8.90 5.12
C ILE A 189 -5.64 9.69 5.13
N SER A 190 -5.57 11.00 4.91
CA SER A 190 -6.73 11.88 4.81
C SER A 190 -6.78 12.64 3.49
N GLY A 191 -7.99 12.98 3.02
CA GLY A 191 -8.23 13.71 1.78
C GLY A 191 -8.18 12.87 0.49
N ALA A 192 -7.65 11.63 0.52
CA ALA A 192 -7.43 10.82 -0.70
C ALA A 192 -8.71 10.55 -1.52
N ARG A 193 -9.87 10.40 -0.85
CA ARG A 193 -11.17 10.21 -1.51
C ARG A 193 -11.57 11.40 -2.39
N GLY A 194 -11.12 12.61 -2.02
CA GLY A 194 -11.33 13.84 -2.80
C GLY A 194 -10.70 13.83 -4.19
N LEU A 195 -9.69 12.98 -4.44
CA LEU A 195 -9.10 12.86 -5.78
C LEU A 195 -10.04 12.22 -6.81
N PHE A 196 -10.94 11.35 -6.40
CA PHE A 196 -11.69 10.53 -7.37
C PHE A 196 -13.09 10.16 -6.90
N GLU A 197 -13.21 9.35 -5.84
CA GLU A 197 -14.47 8.73 -5.43
C GLU A 197 -15.53 9.74 -4.98
N ALA A 198 -15.12 10.80 -4.28
CA ALA A 198 -16.03 11.87 -3.83
C ALA A 198 -16.65 12.67 -4.99
N HIS A 199 -16.04 12.59 -6.18
CA HIS A 199 -16.49 13.31 -7.37
C HIS A 199 -17.04 12.38 -8.46
N GLY A 200 -17.68 11.28 -8.08
CA GLY A 200 -18.27 10.32 -9.03
C GLY A 200 -17.23 9.69 -9.95
N ASN A 201 -16.10 9.30 -9.40
CA ASN A 201 -14.96 8.73 -10.12
C ASN A 201 -14.37 9.65 -11.20
N ARG A 202 -14.27 10.93 -10.89
CA ARG A 202 -13.62 11.95 -11.73
C ARG A 202 -12.41 12.52 -11.02
N ALA A 203 -11.26 12.50 -11.70
CA ALA A 203 -10.01 13.05 -11.15
C ALA A 203 -10.15 14.55 -10.88
N THR A 204 -10.04 14.93 -9.62
CA THR A 204 -10.22 16.30 -9.14
C THR A 204 -9.05 16.64 -8.21
N PRO A 205 -8.36 17.78 -8.40
CA PRO A 205 -7.28 18.20 -7.52
C PRO A 205 -7.75 18.34 -6.07
N CYS A 206 -6.96 17.84 -5.15
CA CYS A 206 -7.18 18.05 -3.72
C CYS A 206 -5.87 17.92 -2.94
N SER A 207 -5.89 18.41 -1.71
CA SER A 207 -4.81 18.23 -0.73
C SER A 207 -5.00 16.89 -0.01
N ILE A 208 -3.90 16.17 0.16
CA ILE A 208 -3.86 14.88 0.82
C ILE A 208 -2.77 14.93 1.87
N HIS A 209 -3.08 14.43 3.05
CA HIS A 209 -2.12 14.31 4.13
C HIS A 209 -1.89 12.84 4.46
N ILE A 210 -0.63 12.46 4.56
CA ILE A 210 -0.18 11.17 5.07
C ILE A 210 0.66 11.42 6.30
N ARG A 211 0.26 10.83 7.43
CA ARG A 211 1.02 10.83 8.67
C ARG A 211 1.49 9.43 9.00
N ILE A 212 2.80 9.26 9.05
CA ILE A 212 3.45 8.03 9.48
C ILE A 212 3.68 8.16 10.98
N LEU A 213 3.04 7.30 11.76
CA LEU A 213 2.98 7.41 13.21
C LEU A 213 4.06 6.54 13.87
N PRO A 214 4.38 6.78 15.15
CA PRO A 214 5.39 6.01 15.85
C PRO A 214 5.14 4.50 15.79
N PRO A 215 6.19 3.68 15.60
CA PRO A 215 6.07 2.24 15.49
C PRO A 215 5.63 1.60 16.79
N ILE A 216 4.74 0.62 16.71
CA ILE A 216 4.26 -0.18 17.84
C ILE A 216 5.01 -1.52 17.81
N ARG A 217 5.76 -1.81 18.86
CA ARG A 217 6.51 -3.08 19.01
C ARG A 217 5.52 -4.23 19.20
N THR A 218 5.77 -5.35 18.53
CA THR A 218 4.94 -6.57 18.65
C THR A 218 5.63 -7.69 19.44
N VAL A 219 6.96 -7.61 19.57
CA VAL A 219 7.76 -8.58 20.32
C VAL A 219 7.41 -8.50 21.81
N GLY A 220 7.13 -9.64 22.41
CA GLY A 220 6.84 -9.74 23.85
C GLY A 220 5.39 -9.39 24.22
N MET A 221 4.54 -9.06 23.27
CA MET A 221 3.11 -8.81 23.55
C MET A 221 2.42 -10.05 24.12
N SER A 222 1.73 -9.86 25.24
CA SER A 222 0.80 -10.86 25.80
C SER A 222 -0.38 -11.13 24.84
N LYS A 223 -1.09 -12.24 25.01
CA LYS A 223 -2.28 -12.55 24.21
C LYS A 223 -3.38 -11.47 24.33
N ALA A 224 -3.47 -10.81 25.48
CA ALA A 224 -4.42 -9.73 25.71
C ALA A 224 -4.05 -8.50 24.87
N GLU A 225 -2.79 -8.08 24.85
CA GLU A 225 -2.29 -6.96 24.05
C GLU A 225 -2.43 -7.25 22.55
N GLN A 226 -2.10 -8.47 22.11
CA GLN A 226 -2.29 -8.90 20.70
C GLN A 226 -3.75 -8.80 20.27
N LYS A 227 -4.71 -9.12 21.16
CA LYS A 227 -6.15 -9.00 20.88
C LYS A 227 -6.60 -7.53 20.78
N GLN A 228 -5.99 -6.64 21.56
CA GLN A 228 -6.32 -5.21 21.58
C GLN A 228 -5.60 -4.42 20.47
N LEU A 229 -4.51 -4.94 19.91
CA LEU A 229 -3.68 -4.25 18.92
C LEU A 229 -4.44 -3.69 17.71
N PRO A 230 -5.41 -4.42 17.09
CA PRO A 230 -6.17 -3.88 15.95
C PRO A 230 -6.92 -2.59 16.31
N GLU A 231 -7.62 -2.58 17.43
CA GLU A 231 -8.38 -1.39 17.85
C GLU A 231 -7.47 -0.27 18.34
N ALA A 232 -6.38 -0.58 19.03
CA ALA A 232 -5.40 0.42 19.44
C ALA A 232 -4.80 1.15 18.22
N VAL A 233 -4.39 0.39 17.19
CA VAL A 233 -3.86 0.98 15.92
C VAL A 233 -4.94 1.78 15.21
N ARG A 234 -6.18 1.28 15.16
CA ARG A 234 -7.30 1.98 14.56
C ARG A 234 -7.55 3.33 15.24
N GLN A 235 -7.59 3.37 16.57
CA GLN A 235 -7.79 4.61 17.35
C GLN A 235 -6.61 5.59 17.15
N THR A 236 -5.39 5.08 17.10
CA THR A 236 -4.19 5.89 16.80
C THR A 236 -4.30 6.57 15.43
N ILE A 237 -4.79 5.87 14.40
CA ILE A 237 -5.02 6.42 13.06
C ILE A 237 -6.18 7.43 13.07
N LEU A 238 -7.32 7.08 13.69
CA LEU A 238 -8.50 7.95 13.75
C LEU A 238 -8.21 9.30 14.40
N ALA A 239 -7.35 9.33 15.41
CA ALA A 239 -6.92 10.58 16.08
C ALA A 239 -6.13 11.53 15.16
N GLN A 240 -5.75 11.07 13.96
CA GLN A 240 -4.95 11.82 12.99
C GLN A 240 -5.71 12.12 11.67
N LEU A 241 -6.96 11.68 11.54
CA LEU A 241 -7.80 11.92 10.38
C LEU A 241 -8.64 13.19 10.59
#